data_0d552594ee84920fca0a954856ab65b0
#
_entry.id   0d552594ee84920fca0a954856ab65b0
#
_cell.length_a   1.000
_cell.length_b   1.000
_cell.length_c   1.000
_cell.angle_alpha   90.00
_cell.angle_beta   90.00
_cell.angle_gamma   90.00
#
_symmetry.space_group_name_H-M   'P 1'
#
loop_
_entity.id
_entity.type
_entity.pdbx_description
1 polymer ?
#
loop_
_entity_poly.entity_id
_entity_poly.type
_entity_poly.pdbx_seq_one_letter_code
_entity_poly.pdbx_strand_id
1 'polypeptide(L)'
;MTIGLAAIIIVPNLGDATFRIPLTSKRVPVLIGGTRFPATRDPRLPNRMALATLVAALAAGTLALLDPPASGAIGSTLEVDAFSSLMTNLFLLVLILCTVSATQRLPSDPEATAPAEDEDEEGESAKTSALYDNRRQADFHILLLTLGLGMSLMAKSTHLFMLFVCLELASLSSYVLVGFHKETKAGGEAGTKYFIVGSVASAIGIYGMSLLYLWQGDLSVSGLAQSWQSMETIDPLAAAGVGMMIVAFGFKVGAAPFHLAIPDAYSGTSSMVAGVLATASKAMGFVALMRLLLTIAMPATGPAFWYGALAVISVVTMTWGNLAALSSDNPKRVLAYSSVAHAGYMLAAVSAIGSGLADGPASEM
;
A
#
# COMPACT_ATOMS: atom_id res chain seq x y z
N MET A 1 -13.13 7.98 1.20
CA MET A 1 -11.71 8.19 1.59
C MET A 1 -11.18 9.56 1.19
N THR A 2 -11.38 10.06 -0.02
CA THR A 2 -10.91 11.39 -0.47
C THR A 2 -11.42 12.54 0.40
N ILE A 3 -12.70 12.55 0.78
CA ILE A 3 -13.29 13.57 1.67
C ILE A 3 -12.65 13.50 3.06
N GLY A 4 -12.45 12.31 3.62
CA GLY A 4 -11.79 12.14 4.91
C GLY A 4 -10.31 12.54 4.87
N LEU A 5 -9.60 12.24 3.78
CA LEU A 5 -8.23 12.69 3.56
C LEU A 5 -8.15 14.23 3.54
N ALA A 6 -9.03 14.88 2.76
CA ALA A 6 -9.11 16.33 2.73
C ALA A 6 -9.43 16.93 4.12
N ALA A 7 -10.35 16.30 4.86
CA ALA A 7 -10.69 16.74 6.21
C ALA A 7 -9.51 16.64 7.17
N ILE A 8 -8.72 15.56 7.15
CA ILE A 8 -7.53 15.41 8.01
C ILE A 8 -6.42 16.40 7.63
N ILE A 9 -6.30 16.77 6.36
CA ILE A 9 -5.35 17.81 5.93
C ILE A 9 -5.82 19.19 6.40
N ILE A 10 -7.11 19.49 6.27
CA ILE A 10 -7.65 20.84 6.49
C ILE A 10 -7.91 21.11 7.97
N VAL A 11 -8.60 20.21 8.68
CA VAL A 11 -9.10 20.48 10.05
C VAL A 11 -7.98 20.73 11.08
N PRO A 12 -6.89 19.95 11.13
CA PRO A 12 -5.79 20.22 12.08
C PRO A 12 -5.06 21.53 11.78
N ASN A 13 -5.07 21.99 10.52
CA ASN A 13 -4.41 23.21 10.10
C ASN A 13 -5.28 24.48 10.21
N LEU A 14 -6.60 24.34 10.34
CA LEU A 14 -7.52 25.48 10.49
C LEU A 14 -7.52 26.11 11.87
N GLY A 15 -7.16 25.37 12.92
CA GLY A 15 -7.31 25.82 14.30
C GLY A 15 -6.38 26.95 14.75
N ASP A 16 -5.25 27.11 14.08
CA ASP A 16 -4.30 28.21 14.29
C ASP A 16 -4.20 29.13 13.07
N ALA A 17 -5.07 28.97 12.07
CA ALA A 17 -5.12 29.85 10.93
C ALA A 17 -5.52 31.28 11.38
N THR A 18 -4.53 32.13 11.47
CA THR A 18 -4.73 33.57 11.68
C THR A 18 -4.59 34.30 10.35
N PHE A 19 -5.64 35.02 9.96
CA PHE A 19 -5.56 35.90 8.79
C PHE A 19 -4.89 37.22 9.19
N ARG A 20 -3.82 37.55 8.48
CA ARG A 20 -3.17 38.86 8.65
C ARG A 20 -3.92 39.88 7.82
N ILE A 21 -4.59 40.82 8.47
CA ILE A 21 -5.27 41.90 7.74
C ILE A 21 -4.20 42.75 7.05
N PRO A 22 -4.22 42.86 5.69
CA PRO A 22 -3.29 43.72 4.97
C PRO A 22 -3.43 45.15 5.52
N LEU A 23 -2.31 45.82 5.78
CA LEU A 23 -2.18 47.14 6.38
C LEU A 23 -2.27 47.24 7.93
N THR A 24 -2.48 46.15 8.65
CA THR A 24 -2.44 46.18 10.12
C THR A 24 -1.59 45.05 10.68
N SER A 25 -0.92 45.26 11.82
CA SER A 25 -0.16 44.21 12.49
C SER A 25 -1.03 43.18 13.23
N LYS A 26 -2.37 43.35 13.18
CA LYS A 26 -3.32 42.47 13.89
C LYS A 26 -3.54 41.16 13.13
N ARG A 27 -3.37 40.04 13.84
CA ARG A 27 -3.77 38.72 13.40
C ARG A 27 -5.15 38.42 13.97
N VAL A 28 -6.10 38.07 13.11
CA VAL A 28 -7.46 37.71 13.52
C VAL A 28 -7.61 36.20 13.34
N PRO A 29 -8.10 35.44 14.34
CA PRO A 29 -8.36 34.01 14.19
C PRO A 29 -9.47 33.79 13.15
N VAL A 30 -9.30 32.79 12.29
CA VAL A 30 -10.32 32.36 11.36
C VAL A 30 -11.43 31.67 12.14
N LEU A 31 -12.64 32.23 12.07
CA LEU A 31 -13.85 31.70 12.71
C LEU A 31 -14.69 31.00 11.64
N ILE A 32 -14.96 29.71 11.80
CA ILE A 32 -15.92 28.98 10.97
C ILE A 32 -17.19 28.77 11.82
N GLY A 33 -18.32 29.29 11.36
CA GLY A 33 -19.59 29.19 12.06
C GLY A 33 -19.65 29.95 13.40
N GLY A 34 -18.82 30.99 13.58
CA GLY A 34 -18.85 31.83 14.80
C GLY A 34 -18.13 31.26 16.01
N THR A 35 -17.56 30.07 15.93
CA THR A 35 -16.81 29.44 17.03
C THR A 35 -15.34 29.26 16.67
N ARG A 36 -14.43 29.50 17.63
CA ARG A 36 -13.05 29.09 17.50
C ARG A 36 -13.04 27.56 17.48
N PHE A 37 -12.38 26.97 16.49
CA PHE A 37 -12.19 25.52 16.45
C PHE A 37 -11.22 25.10 17.57
N PRO A 38 -11.69 24.49 18.68
CA PRO A 38 -10.83 24.00 19.75
C PRO A 38 -10.07 22.72 19.37
N ALA A 39 -10.31 22.21 18.15
CA ALA A 39 -9.95 20.88 17.70
C ALA A 39 -8.45 20.67 17.47
N THR A 40 -7.67 21.73 17.33
CA THR A 40 -6.24 21.63 16.98
C THR A 40 -5.34 21.19 18.12
N ARG A 41 -5.83 21.14 19.34
CA ARG A 41 -5.04 20.72 20.49
C ARG A 41 -5.32 19.28 20.96
N ASP A 42 -6.33 18.60 20.40
CA ASP A 42 -6.58 17.19 20.74
C ASP A 42 -5.69 16.28 19.88
N PRO A 43 -4.63 15.66 20.45
CA PRO A 43 -3.72 14.77 19.73
C PRO A 43 -4.41 13.50 19.19
N ARG A 44 -5.64 13.22 19.65
CA ARG A 44 -6.43 12.05 19.22
C ARG A 44 -7.35 12.36 18.04
N LEU A 45 -7.48 13.63 17.66
CA LEU A 45 -8.40 14.04 16.59
C LEU A 45 -8.04 13.42 15.24
N PRO A 46 -6.77 13.44 14.75
CA PRO A 46 -6.39 12.83 13.46
C PRO A 46 -6.70 11.33 13.43
N ASN A 47 -6.45 10.61 14.51
CA ASN A 47 -6.76 9.19 14.62
C ASN A 47 -8.27 8.92 14.55
N ARG A 48 -9.09 9.70 15.30
CA ARG A 48 -10.56 9.55 15.27
C ARG A 48 -11.14 9.85 13.88
N MET A 49 -10.62 10.86 13.20
CA MET A 49 -11.04 11.20 11.84
C MET A 49 -10.63 10.11 10.84
N ALA A 50 -9.42 9.57 10.95
CA ALA A 50 -8.96 8.47 10.12
C ALA A 50 -9.83 7.23 10.34
N LEU A 51 -10.08 6.86 11.59
CA LEU A 51 -10.92 5.72 11.94
C LEU A 51 -12.35 5.88 11.41
N ALA A 52 -12.97 7.05 11.62
CA ALA A 52 -14.30 7.34 11.09
C ALA A 52 -14.35 7.23 9.56
N THR A 53 -13.33 7.74 8.87
CA THR A 53 -13.21 7.65 7.41
C THR A 53 -13.09 6.20 6.93
N LEU A 54 -12.26 5.40 7.60
CA LEU A 54 -12.05 3.99 7.23
C LEU A 54 -13.31 3.14 7.51
N VAL A 55 -13.98 3.37 8.64
CA VAL A 55 -15.24 2.68 8.98
C VAL A 55 -16.35 3.05 7.99
N ALA A 56 -16.49 4.34 7.66
CA ALA A 56 -17.45 4.76 6.65
C ALA A 56 -17.15 4.16 5.26
N ALA A 57 -15.88 4.09 4.88
CA ALA A 57 -15.46 3.45 3.63
C ALA A 57 -15.73 1.94 3.64
N LEU A 58 -15.50 1.25 4.76
CA LEU A 58 -15.80 -0.17 4.95
C LEU A 58 -17.32 -0.42 4.85
N ALA A 59 -18.14 0.41 5.50
CA ALA A 59 -19.59 0.30 5.40
C ALA A 59 -20.08 0.49 3.96
N ALA A 60 -19.55 1.48 3.24
CA ALA A 60 -19.86 1.67 1.82
C ALA A 60 -19.42 0.49 0.95
N GLY A 61 -18.24 -0.09 1.22
CA GLY A 61 -17.72 -1.26 0.51
C GLY A 61 -18.54 -2.52 0.80
N THR A 62 -19.02 -2.70 2.03
CA THR A 62 -19.90 -3.84 2.38
C THR A 62 -21.28 -3.70 1.75
N LEU A 63 -21.84 -2.50 1.67
CA LEU A 63 -23.09 -2.24 0.97
C LEU A 63 -22.94 -2.56 -0.53
N ALA A 64 -21.84 -2.13 -1.15
CA ALA A 64 -21.57 -2.46 -2.56
C ALA A 64 -21.34 -3.95 -2.81
N LEU A 65 -20.94 -4.71 -1.80
CA LEU A 65 -20.80 -6.17 -1.90
C LEU A 65 -22.16 -6.87 -1.79
N LEU A 66 -23.07 -6.36 -0.93
CA LEU A 66 -24.41 -6.94 -0.74
C LEU A 66 -25.39 -6.56 -1.86
N ASP A 67 -25.27 -5.36 -2.39
CA ASP A 67 -26.09 -4.85 -3.50
C ASP A 67 -25.16 -4.20 -4.53
N PRO A 68 -24.55 -5.00 -5.43
CA PRO A 68 -23.64 -4.50 -6.42
C PRO A 68 -24.38 -3.57 -7.41
N PRO A 69 -23.81 -2.39 -7.73
CA PRO A 69 -24.45 -1.45 -8.64
C PRO A 69 -24.67 -2.08 -10.02
N ALA A 70 -25.82 -1.83 -10.63
CA ALA A 70 -26.24 -2.41 -11.92
C ALA A 70 -25.27 -2.09 -13.08
N SER A 71 -24.53 -0.99 -12.99
CA SER A 71 -23.36 -0.70 -13.82
C SER A 71 -22.19 -0.40 -12.90
N GLY A 72 -21.32 -1.38 -12.66
CA GLY A 72 -20.17 -1.24 -11.78
C GLY A 72 -19.08 -0.30 -12.32
N ALA A 73 -19.20 0.14 -13.56
CA ALA A 73 -18.21 0.98 -14.22
C ALA A 73 -18.21 2.43 -13.67
N ILE A 74 -17.06 2.87 -13.23
CA ILE A 74 -16.80 4.25 -12.81
C ILE A 74 -15.82 4.87 -13.82
N GLY A 75 -16.36 5.53 -14.84
CA GLY A 75 -15.58 5.98 -15.99
C GLY A 75 -15.14 4.80 -16.86
N SER A 76 -14.03 4.97 -17.60
CA SER A 76 -13.51 3.96 -18.53
C SER A 76 -12.45 3.03 -17.92
N THR A 77 -11.99 3.29 -16.69
CA THR A 77 -10.79 2.65 -16.12
C THR A 77 -11.01 1.98 -14.76
N LEU A 78 -12.18 2.15 -14.15
CA LEU A 78 -12.51 1.58 -12.84
C LEU A 78 -13.84 0.84 -12.90
N GLU A 79 -13.92 -0.30 -12.25
CA GLU A 79 -15.13 -1.10 -12.12
C GLU A 79 -15.28 -1.62 -10.69
N VAL A 80 -16.53 -1.63 -10.21
CA VAL A 80 -16.87 -2.17 -8.89
C VAL A 80 -17.54 -3.52 -9.09
N ASP A 81 -16.79 -4.57 -8.85
CA ASP A 81 -17.25 -5.96 -8.86
C ASP A 81 -17.16 -6.59 -7.47
N ALA A 82 -17.67 -7.81 -7.31
CA ALA A 82 -17.65 -8.51 -6.03
C ALA A 82 -16.21 -8.75 -5.53
N PHE A 83 -15.29 -9.12 -6.43
CA PHE A 83 -13.89 -9.36 -6.08
C PHE A 83 -13.19 -8.09 -5.62
N SER A 84 -13.34 -6.99 -6.36
CA SER A 84 -12.72 -5.70 -5.99
C SER A 84 -13.29 -5.13 -4.69
N SER A 85 -14.59 -5.33 -4.44
CA SER A 85 -15.25 -4.93 -3.20
C SER A 85 -14.77 -5.75 -2.02
N LEU A 86 -14.63 -7.08 -2.18
CA LEU A 86 -14.08 -7.96 -1.16
C LEU A 86 -12.64 -7.57 -0.79
N MET A 87 -11.78 -7.39 -1.80
CA MET A 87 -10.38 -7.00 -1.59
C MET A 87 -10.28 -5.62 -0.93
N THR A 88 -11.08 -4.65 -1.37
CA THR A 88 -11.16 -3.33 -0.76
C THR A 88 -11.53 -3.42 0.72
N ASN A 89 -12.55 -4.21 1.07
CA ASN A 89 -12.99 -4.38 2.46
C ASN A 89 -11.90 -5.03 3.32
N LEU A 90 -11.16 -5.99 2.76
CA LEU A 90 -10.05 -6.63 3.45
C LEU A 90 -8.90 -5.64 3.73
N PHE A 91 -8.55 -4.81 2.76
CA PHE A 91 -7.55 -3.75 2.95
C PHE A 91 -7.99 -2.73 4.02
N LEU A 92 -9.25 -2.29 3.97
CA LEU A 92 -9.80 -1.35 4.95
C LEU A 92 -9.82 -1.93 6.36
N LEU A 93 -10.16 -3.21 6.50
CA LEU A 93 -10.13 -3.90 7.80
C LEU A 93 -8.72 -3.86 8.41
N VAL A 94 -7.68 -4.20 7.63
CA VAL A 94 -6.30 -4.15 8.10
C VAL A 94 -5.90 -2.73 8.50
N LEU A 95 -6.29 -1.72 7.73
CA LEU A 95 -6.00 -0.31 8.06
C LEU A 95 -6.74 0.15 9.32
N ILE A 96 -7.98 -0.31 9.54
CA ILE A 96 -8.73 -0.04 10.77
C ILE A 96 -7.99 -0.64 11.97
N LEU A 97 -7.54 -1.90 11.89
CA LEU A 97 -6.76 -2.55 12.94
C LEU A 97 -5.46 -1.79 13.23
N CYS A 98 -4.77 -1.33 12.20
CA CYS A 98 -3.58 -0.49 12.33
C CYS A 98 -3.93 0.85 13.04
N THR A 99 -4.98 1.53 12.61
CA THR A 99 -5.40 2.81 13.18
C THR A 99 -5.83 2.66 14.64
N VAL A 100 -6.55 1.60 14.98
CA VAL A 100 -6.92 1.27 16.38
C VAL A 100 -5.68 1.00 17.22
N SER A 101 -4.70 0.27 16.69
CA SER A 101 -3.42 0.03 17.37
C SER A 101 -2.60 1.30 17.57
N ALA A 102 -2.75 2.29 16.68
CA ALA A 102 -2.09 3.59 16.74
C ALA A 102 -2.75 4.58 17.72
N THR A 103 -3.79 4.17 18.48
CA THR A 103 -4.44 5.03 19.49
C THR A 103 -3.53 5.39 20.64
N GLN A 104 -2.49 4.62 20.89
CA GLN A 104 -1.42 5.01 21.78
C GLN A 104 -0.49 5.96 21.01
N ARG A 105 -0.04 7.05 21.65
CA ARG A 105 0.85 8.04 21.07
C ARG A 105 1.99 7.34 20.31
N LEU A 106 2.26 7.79 19.08
CA LEU A 106 3.55 7.49 18.46
C LEU A 106 4.63 7.89 19.47
N PRO A 107 5.59 7.02 19.83
CA PRO A 107 6.60 7.36 20.81
C PRO A 107 7.27 8.66 20.37
N SER A 108 7.13 9.70 21.21
CA SER A 108 7.93 10.92 21.10
C SER A 108 9.38 10.52 21.23
N ASP A 109 10.24 11.19 20.51
CA ASP A 109 11.69 10.98 20.60
C ASP A 109 12.13 11.16 22.06
N PRO A 110 12.77 10.18 22.70
CA PRO A 110 13.24 10.31 24.08
C PRO A 110 14.22 11.48 24.28
N GLU A 111 14.96 11.89 23.23
CA GLU A 111 15.85 13.03 23.27
C GLU A 111 15.12 14.37 23.21
N ALA A 112 13.93 14.42 22.60
CA ALA A 112 13.10 15.63 22.57
C ALA A 112 12.34 15.89 23.89
N THR A 113 12.34 14.92 24.82
CA THR A 113 11.73 15.01 26.16
C THR A 113 12.75 15.23 27.29
N ALA A 114 14.04 15.44 26.97
CA ALA A 114 15.01 15.87 27.96
C ALA A 114 14.61 17.26 28.49
N PRO A 115 14.47 17.45 29.80
CA PRO A 115 14.10 18.76 30.36
C PRO A 115 15.17 19.80 29.99
N ALA A 116 14.73 20.91 29.40
CA ALA A 116 15.59 22.06 29.24
C ALA A 116 15.95 22.59 30.67
N GLU A 117 17.20 22.91 30.87
CA GLU A 117 17.73 23.35 32.20
C GLU A 117 17.23 24.74 32.63
N ASP A 118 16.38 25.44 31.85
CA ASP A 118 15.88 26.77 32.13
C ASP A 118 14.35 26.80 32.21
N GLU A 119 13.80 27.07 33.40
CA GLU A 119 12.37 27.03 33.74
C GLU A 119 11.50 28.01 32.94
N ASP A 120 12.02 29.06 32.33
CA ASP A 120 11.25 30.05 31.56
C ASP A 120 11.01 29.66 30.11
N GLU A 121 11.76 28.71 29.56
CA GLU A 121 11.57 28.16 28.20
C GLU A 121 10.67 26.92 28.16
N GLU A 122 10.37 26.29 29.33
CA GLU A 122 9.58 25.06 29.41
C GLU A 122 8.15 25.23 28.86
N GLY A 123 7.52 26.38 29.06
CA GLY A 123 6.14 26.62 28.59
C GLY A 123 6.04 26.76 27.09
N GLU A 124 7.04 27.32 26.44
CA GLU A 124 7.05 27.52 24.96
C GLU A 124 7.59 26.28 24.24
N SER A 125 8.57 25.61 24.81
CA SER A 125 9.09 24.33 24.35
C SER A 125 8.04 23.22 24.42
N ALA A 126 7.29 23.11 25.53
CA ALA A 126 6.19 22.15 25.68
C ALA A 126 5.03 22.40 24.69
N LYS A 127 4.70 23.68 24.41
CA LYS A 127 3.68 24.02 23.39
C LYS A 127 4.16 23.70 21.99
N THR A 128 5.42 23.96 21.70
CA THR A 128 6.03 23.67 20.41
C THR A 128 6.13 22.16 20.16
N SER A 129 6.57 21.41 21.17
CA SER A 129 6.59 19.95 21.13
C SER A 129 5.19 19.34 20.90
N ALA A 130 4.17 19.81 21.60
CA ALA A 130 2.78 19.35 21.42
C ALA A 130 2.23 19.65 20.01
N LEU A 131 2.63 20.78 19.42
CA LEU A 131 2.24 21.14 18.04
C LEU A 131 2.93 20.22 17.02
N TYR A 132 4.21 19.90 17.21
CA TYR A 132 4.93 18.95 16.36
C TYR A 132 4.34 17.55 16.45
N ASP A 133 4.01 17.07 17.65
CA ASP A 133 3.37 15.75 17.84
C ASP A 133 2.02 15.64 17.14
N ASN A 134 1.18 16.67 17.20
CA ASN A 134 -0.11 16.68 16.52
C ASN A 134 0.03 16.67 15.00
N ARG A 135 0.98 17.45 14.47
CA ARG A 135 1.24 17.52 13.05
C ARG A 135 1.78 16.19 12.54
N ARG A 136 2.71 15.58 13.26
CA ARG A 136 3.28 14.28 12.93
C ARG A 136 2.24 13.15 12.93
N GLN A 137 1.29 13.18 13.88
CA GLN A 137 0.18 12.23 13.90
C GLN A 137 -0.77 12.43 12.71
N ALA A 138 -1.07 13.66 12.33
CA ALA A 138 -1.87 13.95 11.15
C ALA A 138 -1.18 13.42 9.88
N ASP A 139 0.12 13.67 9.71
CA ASP A 139 0.92 13.20 8.56
C ASP A 139 0.91 11.67 8.47
N PHE A 140 1.05 10.96 9.59
CA PHE A 140 0.97 9.50 9.64
C PHE A 140 -0.38 8.98 9.11
N HIS A 141 -1.48 9.56 9.59
CA HIS A 141 -2.82 9.11 9.19
C HIS A 141 -3.16 9.52 7.74
N ILE A 142 -2.65 10.66 7.26
CA ILE A 142 -2.75 11.05 5.85
C ILE A 142 -2.08 10.00 4.96
N LEU A 143 -0.86 9.59 5.29
CA LEU A 143 -0.14 8.56 4.54
C LEU A 143 -0.86 7.20 4.59
N LEU A 144 -1.40 6.83 5.75
CA LEU A 144 -2.16 5.59 5.91
C LEU A 144 -3.45 5.58 5.07
N LEU A 145 -4.19 6.70 5.05
CA LEU A 145 -5.38 6.85 4.19
C LEU A 145 -5.03 6.88 2.71
N THR A 146 -3.92 7.52 2.34
CA THR A 146 -3.44 7.55 0.94
C THR A 146 -3.03 6.15 0.48
N LEU A 147 -2.36 5.38 1.34
CA LEU A 147 -2.07 3.97 1.11
C LEU A 147 -3.36 3.17 0.86
N GLY A 148 -4.37 3.32 1.73
CA GLY A 148 -5.66 2.65 1.58
C GLY A 148 -6.44 3.07 0.33
N LEU A 149 -6.37 4.34 -0.04
CA LEU A 149 -6.97 4.84 -1.28
C LEU A 149 -6.32 4.19 -2.51
N GLY A 150 -4.98 4.17 -2.57
CA GLY A 150 -4.24 3.51 -3.66
C GLY A 150 -4.59 2.04 -3.79
N MET A 151 -4.59 1.28 -2.68
CA MET A 151 -4.96 -0.15 -2.68
C MET A 151 -6.39 -0.37 -3.16
N SER A 152 -7.35 0.45 -2.70
CA SER A 152 -8.77 0.33 -3.05
C SER A 152 -9.04 0.66 -4.51
N LEU A 153 -8.38 1.66 -5.07
CA LEU A 153 -8.49 2.03 -6.48
C LEU A 153 -7.81 0.99 -7.38
N MET A 154 -6.64 0.49 -6.96
CA MET A 154 -5.92 -0.56 -7.68
C MET A 154 -6.78 -1.82 -7.84
N ALA A 155 -7.49 -2.26 -6.80
CA ALA A 155 -8.35 -3.43 -6.85
C ALA A 155 -9.52 -3.29 -7.85
N LYS A 156 -9.98 -2.05 -8.08
CA LYS A 156 -11.10 -1.71 -8.99
C LYS A 156 -10.65 -1.38 -10.42
N SER A 157 -9.35 -1.37 -10.68
CA SER A 157 -8.82 -0.93 -11.96
C SER A 157 -9.06 -1.95 -13.07
N THR A 158 -9.63 -1.50 -14.21
CA THR A 158 -9.84 -2.27 -15.46
C THR A 158 -8.81 -1.92 -16.53
N HIS A 159 -7.85 -1.07 -16.19
CA HIS A 159 -6.81 -0.61 -17.09
C HIS A 159 -5.44 -0.78 -16.44
N LEU A 160 -4.49 -1.42 -17.12
CA LEU A 160 -3.19 -1.79 -16.54
C LEU A 160 -2.38 -0.56 -16.08
N PHE A 161 -2.44 0.53 -16.84
CA PHE A 161 -1.80 1.79 -16.44
C PHE A 161 -2.41 2.35 -15.15
N MET A 162 -3.74 2.36 -15.03
CA MET A 162 -4.41 2.85 -13.83
C MET A 162 -4.11 1.95 -12.62
N LEU A 163 -4.10 0.62 -12.83
CA LEU A 163 -3.70 -0.35 -11.81
C LEU A 163 -2.30 -0.01 -11.27
N PHE A 164 -1.35 0.22 -12.17
CA PHE A 164 0.03 0.53 -11.82
C PHE A 164 0.17 1.87 -11.08
N VAL A 165 -0.49 2.93 -11.55
CA VAL A 165 -0.48 4.25 -10.90
C VAL A 165 -1.07 4.17 -9.48
N CYS A 166 -2.18 3.47 -9.29
CA CYS A 166 -2.79 3.29 -7.97
C CYS A 166 -1.91 2.44 -7.05
N LEU A 167 -1.23 1.43 -7.58
CA LEU A 167 -0.24 0.63 -6.86
C LEU A 167 0.95 1.49 -6.44
N GLU A 168 1.43 2.39 -7.31
CA GLU A 168 2.53 3.29 -6.96
C GLU A 168 2.12 4.35 -5.94
N LEU A 169 0.89 4.86 -5.99
CA LEU A 169 0.35 5.75 -4.95
C LEU A 169 0.41 5.08 -3.56
N ALA A 170 -0.02 3.81 -3.48
CA ALA A 170 0.07 3.03 -2.25
C ALA A 170 1.54 2.78 -1.85
N SER A 171 2.41 2.51 -2.82
CA SER A 171 3.82 2.21 -2.61
C SER A 171 4.59 3.38 -2.04
N LEU A 172 4.46 4.56 -2.65
CA LEU A 172 5.11 5.78 -2.19
C LEU A 172 4.69 6.11 -0.75
N SER A 173 3.38 5.99 -0.44
CA SER A 173 2.88 6.16 0.92
C SER A 173 3.53 5.16 1.89
N SER A 174 3.70 3.89 1.48
CA SER A 174 4.33 2.87 2.30
C SER A 174 5.82 3.11 2.52
N TYR A 175 6.56 3.64 1.52
CA TYR A 175 7.98 3.97 1.66
C TYR A 175 8.19 5.08 2.70
N VAL A 176 7.35 6.11 2.65
CA VAL A 176 7.39 7.19 3.64
C VAL A 176 7.00 6.70 5.04
N LEU A 177 5.98 5.82 5.14
CA LEU A 177 5.58 5.20 6.41
C LEU A 177 6.68 4.34 7.02
N VAL A 178 7.46 3.61 6.21
CA VAL A 178 8.61 2.82 6.69
C VAL A 178 9.68 3.73 7.27
N GLY A 179 10.01 4.82 6.58
CA GLY A 179 10.97 5.83 7.04
C GLY A 179 10.38 6.89 7.97
N PHE A 180 9.17 6.68 8.53
CA PHE A 180 8.47 7.71 9.30
C PHE A 180 9.26 8.16 10.55
N HIS A 181 9.98 7.24 11.17
CA HIS A 181 10.90 7.50 12.30
C HIS A 181 12.33 7.74 11.79
N LYS A 182 12.49 8.73 10.91
CA LYS A 182 13.77 9.09 10.28
C LYS A 182 14.85 9.53 11.26
N GLU A 183 14.48 9.92 12.47
CA GLU A 183 15.37 10.33 13.55
C GLU A 183 16.21 9.15 14.06
N THR A 184 15.68 7.93 13.94
CA THR A 184 16.43 6.72 14.26
C THR A 184 17.24 6.26 13.04
N LYS A 185 18.52 5.88 13.26
CA LYS A 185 19.38 5.35 12.19
C LYS A 185 18.72 4.16 11.47
N ALA A 186 18.09 3.27 12.24
CA ALA A 186 17.42 2.09 11.70
C ALA A 186 16.19 2.46 10.83
N GLY A 187 15.39 3.45 11.24
CA GLY A 187 14.23 3.92 10.47
C GLY A 187 14.62 4.63 9.18
N GLY A 188 15.62 5.51 9.25
CA GLY A 188 16.16 6.20 8.07
C GLY A 188 16.77 5.23 7.04
N GLU A 189 17.57 4.26 7.51
CA GLU A 189 18.15 3.22 6.67
C GLU A 189 17.08 2.32 6.02
N ALA A 190 16.10 1.87 6.81
CA ALA A 190 14.99 1.03 6.33
C ALA A 190 14.17 1.74 5.25
N GLY A 191 13.78 2.99 5.48
CA GLY A 191 13.03 3.80 4.52
C GLY A 191 13.78 4.00 3.22
N THR A 192 15.07 4.34 3.30
CA THR A 192 15.93 4.58 2.14
C THR A 192 16.11 3.29 1.32
N LYS A 193 16.44 2.17 1.95
CA LYS A 193 16.61 0.87 1.25
C LYS A 193 15.32 0.44 0.58
N TYR A 194 14.18 0.55 1.29
CA TYR A 194 12.89 0.13 0.77
C TYR A 194 12.46 1.00 -0.41
N PHE A 195 12.68 2.31 -0.34
CA PHE A 195 12.42 3.24 -1.44
C PHE A 195 13.28 2.96 -2.66
N ILE A 196 14.62 2.79 -2.51
CA ILE A 196 15.52 2.58 -3.64
C ILE A 196 15.18 1.28 -4.38
N VAL A 197 15.06 0.16 -3.65
CA VAL A 197 14.75 -1.14 -4.27
C VAL A 197 13.35 -1.12 -4.91
N GLY A 198 12.38 -0.49 -4.24
CA GLY A 198 11.04 -0.34 -4.77
C GLY A 198 10.98 0.50 -6.04
N SER A 199 11.69 1.62 -6.08
CA SER A 199 11.74 2.50 -7.27
C SER A 199 12.39 1.82 -8.47
N VAL A 200 13.44 1.01 -8.25
CA VAL A 200 14.04 0.21 -9.33
C VAL A 200 13.06 -0.83 -9.86
N ALA A 201 12.36 -1.53 -8.96
CA ALA A 201 11.35 -2.51 -9.37
C ALA A 201 10.20 -1.83 -10.15
N SER A 202 9.75 -0.66 -9.71
CA SER A 202 8.72 0.13 -10.40
C SER A 202 9.18 0.59 -11.78
N ALA A 203 10.43 1.03 -11.94
CA ALA A 203 10.99 1.42 -13.23
C ALA A 203 11.00 0.25 -14.22
N ILE A 204 11.36 -0.95 -13.76
CA ILE A 204 11.29 -2.18 -14.57
C ILE A 204 9.84 -2.47 -14.96
N GLY A 205 8.88 -2.33 -14.03
CA GLY A 205 7.46 -2.53 -14.30
C GLY A 205 6.89 -1.55 -15.32
N ILE A 206 7.22 -0.27 -15.22
CA ILE A 206 6.81 0.76 -16.20
C ILE A 206 7.36 0.41 -17.59
N TYR A 207 8.61 0.00 -17.67
CA TYR A 207 9.21 -0.41 -18.94
C TYR A 207 8.49 -1.66 -19.49
N GLY A 208 8.20 -2.67 -18.65
CA GLY A 208 7.41 -3.82 -19.07
C GLY A 208 6.02 -3.45 -19.58
N MET A 209 5.34 -2.53 -18.91
CA MET A 209 4.05 -2.00 -19.35
C MET A 209 4.16 -1.25 -20.68
N SER A 210 5.24 -0.50 -20.92
CA SER A 210 5.48 0.16 -22.21
C SER A 210 5.68 -0.83 -23.35
N LEU A 211 6.30 -1.99 -23.10
CA LEU A 211 6.40 -3.05 -24.09
C LEU A 211 5.03 -3.67 -24.42
N LEU A 212 4.18 -3.89 -23.44
CA LEU A 212 2.80 -4.34 -23.66
C LEU A 212 1.99 -3.33 -24.46
N TYR A 213 2.16 -2.03 -24.19
CA TYR A 213 1.54 -0.98 -24.99
C TYR A 213 2.07 -0.94 -26.43
N LEU A 214 3.37 -1.10 -26.62
CA LEU A 214 3.99 -1.16 -27.95
C LEU A 214 3.48 -2.36 -28.76
N TRP A 215 3.24 -3.49 -28.09
CA TRP A 215 2.71 -4.70 -28.71
C TRP A 215 1.24 -4.54 -29.13
N GLN A 216 0.37 -4.02 -28.25
CA GLN A 216 -1.09 -4.06 -28.43
C GLN A 216 -1.68 -2.69 -28.80
N GLY A 217 -1.05 -1.58 -28.43
CA GLY A 217 -1.59 -0.22 -28.60
C GLY A 217 -2.67 0.17 -27.59
N ASP A 218 -3.09 -0.75 -26.70
CA ASP A 218 -4.05 -0.55 -25.63
C ASP A 218 -3.57 -1.24 -24.34
N LEU A 219 -3.94 -0.69 -23.18
CA LEU A 219 -3.64 -1.25 -21.86
C LEU A 219 -4.91 -1.60 -21.07
N SER A 220 -6.08 -1.67 -21.72
CA SER A 220 -7.28 -2.20 -21.08
C SER A 220 -7.08 -3.69 -20.77
N VAL A 221 -7.55 -4.13 -19.60
CA VAL A 221 -7.42 -5.55 -19.17
C VAL A 221 -8.12 -6.47 -20.16
N SER A 222 -9.31 -6.09 -20.64
CA SER A 222 -10.07 -6.87 -21.61
C SER A 222 -9.40 -6.93 -22.98
N GLY A 223 -8.88 -5.80 -23.48
CA GLY A 223 -8.18 -5.74 -24.77
C GLY A 223 -6.89 -6.58 -24.77
N LEU A 224 -6.07 -6.44 -23.72
CA LEU A 224 -4.87 -7.27 -23.55
C LEU A 224 -5.21 -8.77 -23.44
N ALA A 225 -6.23 -9.12 -22.65
CA ALA A 225 -6.65 -10.52 -22.51
C ALA A 225 -7.13 -11.13 -23.83
N GLN A 226 -7.93 -10.38 -24.60
CA GLN A 226 -8.41 -10.84 -25.91
C GLN A 226 -7.25 -11.06 -26.89
N SER A 227 -6.31 -10.13 -26.94
CA SER A 227 -5.14 -10.24 -27.81
C SER A 227 -4.25 -11.41 -27.40
N TRP A 228 -4.10 -11.63 -26.09
CA TRP A 228 -3.34 -12.77 -25.57
C TRP A 228 -3.96 -14.11 -25.93
N GLN A 229 -5.29 -14.23 -25.84
CA GLN A 229 -6.03 -15.44 -26.20
C GLN A 229 -6.06 -15.72 -27.71
N SER A 230 -5.94 -14.68 -28.54
CA SER A 230 -5.91 -14.83 -30.01
C SER A 230 -4.54 -15.17 -30.59
N MET A 231 -3.48 -15.20 -29.76
CA MET A 231 -2.13 -15.56 -30.22
C MET A 231 -1.98 -17.07 -30.43
N GLU A 232 -1.51 -17.46 -31.62
CA GLU A 232 -1.08 -18.83 -31.90
C GLU A 232 0.30 -19.12 -31.32
N THR A 233 1.18 -18.12 -31.33
CA THR A 233 2.54 -18.18 -30.77
C THR A 233 2.79 -16.95 -29.94
N ILE A 234 3.47 -17.12 -28.78
CA ILE A 234 3.76 -16.03 -27.86
C ILE A 234 4.69 -15.02 -28.53
N ASP A 235 4.24 -13.77 -28.67
CA ASP A 235 5.06 -12.67 -29.15
C ASP A 235 6.19 -12.37 -28.15
N PRO A 236 7.48 -12.29 -28.59
CA PRO A 236 8.60 -12.01 -27.70
C PRO A 236 8.49 -10.68 -26.98
N LEU A 237 7.86 -9.66 -27.58
CA LEU A 237 7.66 -8.34 -26.98
C LEU A 237 6.64 -8.41 -25.83
N ALA A 238 5.53 -9.12 -26.04
CA ALA A 238 4.53 -9.38 -25.03
C ALA A 238 5.10 -10.21 -23.87
N ALA A 239 5.86 -11.25 -24.17
CA ALA A 239 6.55 -12.09 -23.18
C ALA A 239 7.54 -11.29 -22.32
N ALA A 240 8.35 -10.43 -22.94
CA ALA A 240 9.28 -9.54 -22.24
C ALA A 240 8.52 -8.55 -21.36
N GLY A 241 7.41 -7.97 -21.84
CA GLY A 241 6.56 -7.07 -21.06
C GLY A 241 6.01 -7.73 -19.80
N VAL A 242 5.42 -8.93 -19.93
CA VAL A 242 4.92 -9.71 -18.78
C VAL A 242 6.05 -10.08 -17.83
N GLY A 243 7.20 -10.54 -18.35
CA GLY A 243 8.36 -10.89 -17.53
C GLY A 243 8.84 -9.72 -16.65
N MET A 244 8.93 -8.52 -17.21
CA MET A 244 9.31 -7.31 -16.45
C MET A 244 8.24 -6.91 -15.43
N MET A 245 6.95 -7.05 -15.75
CA MET A 245 5.87 -6.82 -14.79
C MET A 245 5.92 -7.85 -13.64
N ILE A 246 6.29 -9.10 -13.90
CA ILE A 246 6.50 -10.12 -12.85
C ILE A 246 7.62 -9.70 -11.89
N VAL A 247 8.71 -9.08 -12.38
CA VAL A 247 9.77 -8.54 -11.51
C VAL A 247 9.22 -7.45 -10.59
N ALA A 248 8.46 -6.50 -11.13
CA ALA A 248 7.89 -5.40 -10.36
C ALA A 248 6.90 -5.90 -9.29
N PHE A 249 5.97 -6.77 -9.66
CA PHE A 249 5.02 -7.34 -8.72
C PHE A 249 5.68 -8.36 -7.78
N GLY A 250 6.73 -9.05 -8.24
CA GLY A 250 7.58 -9.91 -7.42
C GLY A 250 8.19 -9.17 -6.23
N PHE A 251 8.65 -7.94 -6.41
CA PHE A 251 9.07 -7.07 -5.31
C PHE A 251 7.91 -6.80 -4.34
N LYS A 252 6.72 -6.48 -4.83
CA LYS A 252 5.54 -6.16 -4.00
C LYS A 252 5.07 -7.34 -3.16
N VAL A 253 5.08 -8.55 -3.71
CA VAL A 253 4.72 -9.76 -2.96
C VAL A 253 5.86 -10.27 -2.08
N GLY A 254 7.09 -9.83 -2.34
CA GLY A 254 8.27 -10.26 -1.61
C GLY A 254 8.84 -11.58 -2.09
N ALA A 255 8.75 -11.86 -3.39
CA ALA A 255 9.34 -13.04 -4.01
C ALA A 255 10.87 -12.95 -4.06
N ALA A 256 11.57 -14.05 -3.87
CA ALA A 256 13.01 -14.11 -4.10
C ALA A 256 13.30 -14.06 -5.62
N PRO A 257 14.32 -13.31 -6.06
CA PRO A 257 15.32 -12.58 -5.30
C PRO A 257 14.92 -11.14 -4.90
N PHE A 258 13.72 -10.67 -5.22
CA PHE A 258 13.30 -9.27 -5.09
C PHE A 258 12.97 -8.85 -3.63
N HIS A 259 12.99 -9.76 -2.66
CA HIS A 259 12.61 -9.56 -1.25
C HIS A 259 13.64 -8.83 -0.38
N LEU A 260 14.82 -8.47 -0.91
CA LEU A 260 16.00 -8.05 -0.15
C LEU A 260 15.76 -6.88 0.83
N ALA A 261 14.88 -5.94 0.47
CA ALA A 261 14.56 -4.78 1.32
C ALA A 261 13.54 -5.07 2.44
N ILE A 262 12.80 -6.18 2.37
CA ILE A 262 11.67 -6.47 3.28
C ILE A 262 12.11 -6.67 4.73
N PRO A 263 13.16 -7.45 5.04
CA PRO A 263 13.57 -7.66 6.43
C PRO A 263 14.05 -6.38 7.10
N ASP A 264 14.74 -5.51 6.36
CA ASP A 264 15.20 -4.20 6.86
C ASP A 264 14.01 -3.24 7.03
N ALA A 265 13.07 -3.20 6.08
CA ALA A 265 11.86 -2.41 6.17
C ALA A 265 11.03 -2.75 7.42
N TYR A 266 10.83 -4.05 7.71
CA TYR A 266 10.03 -4.47 8.87
C TYR A 266 10.77 -4.23 10.20
N SER A 267 12.08 -4.45 10.24
CA SER A 267 12.86 -4.26 11.47
C SER A 267 13.03 -2.78 11.85
N GLY A 268 13.14 -1.89 10.85
CA GLY A 268 13.37 -0.47 11.09
C GLY A 268 12.12 0.38 11.26
N THR A 269 10.93 -0.17 10.96
CA THR A 269 9.67 0.57 11.11
C THR A 269 8.90 0.19 12.39
N SER A 270 7.82 0.94 12.70
CA SER A 270 6.91 0.59 13.79
C SER A 270 6.20 -0.74 13.52
N SER A 271 5.83 -1.47 14.58
CA SER A 271 5.14 -2.76 14.46
C SER A 271 3.80 -2.65 13.72
N MET A 272 3.12 -1.52 13.83
CA MET A 272 1.86 -1.25 13.11
C MET A 272 2.08 -1.17 11.61
N VAL A 273 3.07 -0.40 11.17
CA VAL A 273 3.41 -0.29 9.75
C VAL A 273 3.93 -1.62 9.20
N ALA A 274 4.77 -2.33 9.96
CA ALA A 274 5.23 -3.67 9.58
C ALA A 274 4.04 -4.64 9.38
N GLY A 275 3.01 -4.57 10.24
CA GLY A 275 1.78 -5.35 10.11
C GLY A 275 1.01 -5.04 8.81
N VAL A 276 0.86 -3.76 8.45
CA VAL A 276 0.21 -3.35 7.19
C VAL A 276 0.99 -3.82 5.97
N LEU A 277 2.34 -3.74 6.01
CA LEU A 277 3.20 -4.24 4.93
C LEU A 277 3.10 -5.76 4.78
N ALA A 278 3.04 -6.49 5.90
CA ALA A 278 2.96 -7.96 5.89
C ALA A 278 1.62 -8.48 5.36
N THR A 279 0.56 -7.72 5.48
CA THR A 279 -0.82 -8.13 5.16
C THR A 279 -1.37 -7.38 3.95
N ALA A 280 -1.89 -6.16 4.12
CA ALA A 280 -2.60 -5.42 3.08
C ALA A 280 -1.71 -5.08 1.87
N SER A 281 -0.50 -4.58 2.09
CA SER A 281 0.42 -4.25 1.00
C SER A 281 0.83 -5.48 0.19
N LYS A 282 1.04 -6.62 0.86
CA LYS A 282 1.36 -7.89 0.20
C LYS A 282 0.15 -8.44 -0.57
N ALA A 283 -1.04 -8.42 0.03
CA ALA A 283 -2.28 -8.81 -0.65
C ALA A 283 -2.54 -7.93 -1.90
N MET A 284 -2.29 -6.63 -1.82
CA MET A 284 -2.32 -5.73 -2.99
C MET A 284 -1.40 -6.21 -4.10
N GLY A 285 -0.15 -6.58 -3.79
CA GLY A 285 0.81 -7.11 -4.75
C GLY A 285 0.31 -8.41 -5.41
N PHE A 286 -0.30 -9.32 -4.64
CA PHE A 286 -0.89 -10.54 -5.18
C PHE A 286 -2.11 -10.28 -6.07
N VAL A 287 -2.98 -9.35 -5.71
CA VAL A 287 -4.12 -8.95 -6.56
C VAL A 287 -3.63 -8.43 -7.91
N ALA A 288 -2.59 -7.57 -7.92
CA ALA A 288 -1.99 -7.07 -9.15
C ALA A 288 -1.35 -8.20 -9.99
N LEU A 289 -0.59 -9.09 -9.34
CA LEU A 289 0.06 -10.23 -9.99
C LEU A 289 -0.97 -11.21 -10.59
N MET A 290 -2.01 -11.55 -9.82
CA MET A 290 -3.08 -12.44 -10.30
C MET A 290 -3.83 -11.80 -11.48
N ARG A 291 -4.13 -10.51 -11.43
CA ARG A 291 -4.78 -9.81 -12.54
C ARG A 291 -3.92 -9.83 -13.80
N LEU A 292 -2.59 -9.65 -13.68
CA LEU A 292 -1.68 -9.78 -14.80
C LEU A 292 -1.67 -11.20 -15.36
N LEU A 293 -1.49 -12.21 -14.53
CA LEU A 293 -1.20 -13.57 -14.97
C LEU A 293 -2.45 -14.39 -15.28
N LEU A 294 -3.50 -14.30 -14.45
CA LEU A 294 -4.69 -15.11 -14.59
C LEU A 294 -5.79 -14.46 -15.46
N THR A 295 -5.73 -13.12 -15.62
CA THR A 295 -6.72 -12.41 -16.42
C THR A 295 -6.15 -11.96 -17.77
N ILE A 296 -4.94 -11.35 -17.77
CA ILE A 296 -4.36 -10.75 -18.99
C ILE A 296 -3.56 -11.81 -19.75
N ALA A 297 -2.57 -12.41 -19.11
CA ALA A 297 -1.53 -13.23 -19.75
C ALA A 297 -1.86 -14.74 -19.74
N MET A 298 -3.13 -15.11 -19.73
CA MET A 298 -3.56 -16.52 -19.77
C MET A 298 -3.71 -16.96 -21.22
N PRO A 299 -2.89 -17.92 -21.72
CA PRO A 299 -2.99 -18.38 -23.09
C PRO A 299 -4.25 -19.24 -23.30
N ALA A 300 -4.77 -19.25 -24.54
CA ALA A 300 -5.92 -20.07 -24.90
C ALA A 300 -5.63 -21.57 -24.82
N THR A 301 -4.39 -21.99 -25.05
CA THR A 301 -3.98 -23.40 -25.08
C THR A 301 -2.67 -23.60 -24.33
N GLY A 302 -2.69 -24.54 -23.38
CA GLY A 302 -1.53 -24.97 -22.63
C GLY A 302 -0.96 -23.95 -21.61
N PRO A 303 -0.08 -24.40 -20.73
CA PRO A 303 0.50 -23.53 -19.71
C PRO A 303 1.57 -22.61 -20.32
N ALA A 304 1.52 -21.32 -19.98
CA ALA A 304 2.59 -20.40 -20.33
C ALA A 304 3.86 -20.68 -19.51
N PHE A 305 5.03 -20.47 -20.12
CA PHE A 305 6.33 -20.77 -19.49
C PHE A 305 6.56 -20.01 -18.16
N TRP A 306 5.94 -18.84 -17.98
CA TRP A 306 6.09 -18.07 -16.71
C TRP A 306 5.47 -18.77 -15.51
N TYR A 307 4.49 -19.66 -15.67
CA TYR A 307 3.98 -20.44 -14.56
C TYR A 307 5.02 -21.43 -14.03
N GLY A 308 5.81 -22.03 -14.93
CA GLY A 308 6.98 -22.83 -14.55
C GLY A 308 8.05 -21.99 -13.85
N ALA A 309 8.33 -20.78 -14.35
CA ALA A 309 9.24 -19.85 -13.69
C ALA A 309 8.74 -19.43 -12.30
N LEU A 310 7.42 -19.16 -12.15
CA LEU A 310 6.81 -18.87 -10.87
C LEU A 310 6.89 -20.05 -9.89
N ALA A 311 6.75 -21.28 -10.37
CA ALA A 311 6.93 -22.47 -9.54
C ALA A 311 8.36 -22.53 -8.97
N VAL A 312 9.37 -22.27 -9.79
CA VAL A 312 10.78 -22.22 -9.35
C VAL A 312 10.99 -21.07 -8.37
N ILE A 313 10.50 -19.85 -8.68
CA ILE A 313 10.57 -18.69 -7.79
C ILE A 313 9.87 -19.00 -6.45
N SER A 314 8.73 -19.69 -6.47
CA SER A 314 8.00 -20.09 -5.28
C SER A 314 8.85 -20.99 -4.38
N VAL A 315 9.45 -22.06 -4.92
CA VAL A 315 10.33 -22.98 -4.16
C VAL A 315 11.53 -22.24 -3.57
N VAL A 316 12.19 -21.40 -4.36
CA VAL A 316 13.32 -20.57 -3.89
C VAL A 316 12.86 -19.62 -2.78
N THR A 317 11.70 -18.96 -2.94
CA THR A 317 11.16 -18.01 -1.95
C THR A 317 10.82 -18.70 -0.63
N MET A 318 10.16 -19.86 -0.67
CA MET A 318 9.85 -20.65 0.52
C MET A 318 11.11 -21.10 1.26
N THR A 319 12.05 -21.65 0.53
CA THR A 319 13.30 -22.20 1.08
C THR A 319 14.14 -21.09 1.70
N TRP A 320 14.36 -20.03 0.95
CA TRP A 320 15.14 -18.87 1.42
C TRP A 320 14.50 -18.21 2.64
N GLY A 321 13.18 -17.95 2.58
CA GLY A 321 12.44 -17.33 3.69
C GLY A 321 12.57 -18.14 4.99
N ASN A 322 12.39 -19.46 4.94
CA ASN A 322 12.49 -20.32 6.11
C ASN A 322 13.92 -20.40 6.67
N LEU A 323 14.92 -20.58 5.80
CA LEU A 323 16.32 -20.67 6.24
C LEU A 323 16.81 -19.34 6.83
N ALA A 324 16.47 -18.21 6.23
CA ALA A 324 16.85 -16.90 6.73
C ALA A 324 16.12 -16.54 8.05
N ALA A 325 14.88 -17.02 8.24
CA ALA A 325 14.16 -16.86 9.50
C ALA A 325 14.88 -17.58 10.64
N LEU A 326 15.36 -18.80 10.41
CA LEU A 326 16.08 -19.59 11.41
C LEU A 326 17.43 -18.97 11.83
N SER A 327 18.06 -18.20 10.96
CA SER A 327 19.34 -17.53 11.22
C SER A 327 19.19 -16.13 11.85
N SER A 328 17.99 -15.68 12.16
CA SER A 328 17.73 -14.33 12.64
C SER A 328 17.35 -14.28 14.12
N ASP A 329 18.08 -13.47 14.92
CA ASP A 329 17.78 -13.23 16.33
C ASP A 329 16.74 -12.13 16.58
N ASN A 330 16.46 -11.29 15.58
CA ASN A 330 15.51 -10.19 15.71
C ASN A 330 14.09 -10.65 15.38
N PRO A 331 13.12 -10.58 16.33
CA PRO A 331 11.75 -11.04 16.12
C PRO A 331 11.05 -10.42 14.91
N LYS A 332 11.27 -9.11 14.65
CA LYS A 332 10.69 -8.44 13.48
C LYS A 332 11.28 -8.99 12.16
N ARG A 333 12.57 -9.33 12.14
CA ARG A 333 13.20 -9.96 10.97
C ARG A 333 12.72 -11.40 10.77
N VAL A 334 12.54 -12.17 11.85
CA VAL A 334 11.94 -13.52 11.78
C VAL A 334 10.55 -13.43 11.14
N LEU A 335 9.69 -12.51 11.59
CA LEU A 335 8.36 -12.31 11.03
C LEU A 335 8.41 -11.82 9.56
N ALA A 336 9.40 -11.00 9.20
CA ALA A 336 9.61 -10.57 7.83
C ALA A 336 9.96 -11.74 6.90
N TYR A 337 10.90 -12.59 7.29
CA TYR A 337 11.26 -13.79 6.53
C TYR A 337 10.14 -14.83 6.50
N SER A 338 9.40 -15.01 7.60
CA SER A 338 8.17 -15.80 7.60
C SER A 338 7.16 -15.28 6.58
N SER A 339 6.98 -13.96 6.51
CA SER A 339 6.13 -13.32 5.51
C SER A 339 6.62 -13.55 4.06
N VAL A 340 7.94 -13.65 3.84
CA VAL A 340 8.55 -14.04 2.54
C VAL A 340 8.21 -15.50 2.22
N ALA A 341 8.36 -16.41 3.18
CA ALA A 341 8.01 -17.83 2.98
C ALA A 341 6.53 -18.02 2.62
N HIS A 342 5.62 -17.29 3.31
CA HIS A 342 4.18 -17.31 2.97
C HIS A 342 3.89 -16.77 1.57
N ALA A 343 4.64 -15.76 1.11
CA ALA A 343 4.54 -15.32 -0.30
C ALA A 343 4.90 -16.45 -1.27
N GLY A 344 5.90 -17.25 -0.94
CA GLY A 344 6.25 -18.44 -1.72
C GLY A 344 5.08 -19.44 -1.81
N TYR A 345 4.38 -19.72 -0.71
CA TYR A 345 3.20 -20.61 -0.74
C TYR A 345 2.08 -20.07 -1.64
N MET A 346 1.81 -18.76 -1.56
CA MET A 346 0.82 -18.12 -2.44
C MET A 346 1.24 -18.13 -3.91
N LEU A 347 2.54 -17.95 -4.21
CA LEU A 347 3.06 -18.07 -5.58
C LEU A 347 2.93 -19.49 -6.13
N ALA A 348 3.09 -20.53 -5.29
CA ALA A 348 2.83 -21.92 -5.69
C ALA A 348 1.37 -22.10 -6.12
N ALA A 349 0.43 -21.56 -5.36
CA ALA A 349 -0.99 -21.61 -5.70
C ALA A 349 -1.28 -20.90 -7.03
N VAL A 350 -0.75 -19.69 -7.26
CA VAL A 350 -0.91 -18.96 -8.53
C VAL A 350 -0.32 -19.75 -9.69
N SER A 351 0.85 -20.37 -9.51
CA SER A 351 1.48 -21.22 -10.53
C SER A 351 0.62 -22.46 -10.84
N ALA A 352 0.08 -23.12 -9.82
CA ALA A 352 -0.77 -24.29 -9.98
C ALA A 352 -2.07 -24.00 -10.75
N ILE A 353 -2.75 -22.90 -10.40
CA ILE A 353 -3.96 -22.45 -11.08
C ILE A 353 -3.66 -22.17 -12.57
N GLY A 354 -2.63 -21.40 -12.85
CA GLY A 354 -2.29 -21.00 -14.21
C GLY A 354 -1.70 -22.10 -15.08
N SER A 355 -1.16 -23.17 -14.47
CA SER A 355 -0.67 -24.34 -15.22
C SER A 355 -1.73 -25.39 -15.53
N GLY A 356 -2.99 -25.18 -15.13
CA GLY A 356 -4.07 -26.17 -15.29
C GLY A 356 -3.94 -27.38 -14.36
N LEU A 357 -2.96 -27.40 -13.44
CA LEU A 357 -2.82 -28.49 -12.46
C LEU A 357 -3.95 -28.48 -11.41
N ALA A 358 -4.70 -27.40 -11.35
CA ALA A 358 -5.86 -27.26 -10.45
C ALA A 358 -7.16 -27.84 -11.04
N ASP A 359 -7.20 -28.27 -12.31
CA ASP A 359 -8.38 -28.84 -12.98
C ASP A 359 -8.67 -30.30 -12.58
N GLY A 360 -8.18 -30.72 -11.42
CA GLY A 360 -8.56 -31.97 -10.79
C GLY A 360 -9.89 -31.86 -10.00
N PRO A 361 -10.42 -32.97 -9.46
CA PRO A 361 -11.72 -33.00 -8.75
C PRO A 361 -11.80 -32.09 -7.52
N ALA A 362 -10.74 -31.38 -7.16
CA ALA A 362 -10.71 -30.35 -6.12
C ALA A 362 -11.16 -28.96 -6.62
N SER A 363 -11.34 -28.74 -7.91
CA SER A 363 -11.83 -27.47 -8.48
C SER A 363 -13.35 -27.30 -8.37
N GLU A 364 -14.07 -28.36 -7.97
CA GLU A 364 -15.52 -28.36 -7.76
C GLU A 364 -15.93 -28.14 -6.28
N MET A 365 -14.97 -27.94 -5.35
CA MET A 365 -15.21 -27.56 -3.96
C MET A 365 -14.99 -26.06 -3.74
#